data_c3e842e5d191b30b61d4eb62a8e58f31
#
_entry.id   c3e842e5d191b30b61d4eb62a8e58f31
#
_cell.length_a   1.000
_cell.length_b   1.000
_cell.length_c   1.000
_cell.angle_alpha   90.00
_cell.angle_beta   90.00
_cell.angle_gamma   90.00
#
_symmetry.space_group_name_H-M   'P 1'
#
loop_
_entity.id
_entity.type
_entity.pdbx_description
1 polymer ?
#
loop_
_entity_poly.entity_id
_entity_poly.type
_entity_poly.pdbx_seq_one_letter_code
_entity_poly.pdbx_strand_id
1 'polypeptide(L)'
;MNKYVFVLIVCAVVFLVCFLIDSQLKLLFPKSRLEKSKQVVRPPRKSAVAGVILTFAGVAVLIKNLAGTPDTLFLIGSIVAIIFGVILLCTYFSVVIYFDDEGFLYKAWGHGKKEFRYSQIRGQRSLLTRGGVNTILFVGDEEINLYSAMQNLNAFLSKAFFKWCAVKGIDPDTIENNPRMATYFPDPDDVSAQG
;
A
#
# COMPACT_ATOMS: atom_id res chain seq x y z
N MET A 1 -4.38 6.89 40.48
CA MET A 1 -3.74 6.02 39.44
C MET A 1 -2.54 6.79 38.90
N ASN A 2 -1.35 6.22 38.89
CA ASN A 2 -0.13 6.90 38.44
C ASN A 2 -0.27 7.25 36.97
N LYS A 3 -0.06 8.53 36.56
CA LYS A 3 -0.23 9.02 35.17
C LYS A 3 0.55 8.18 34.16
N TYR A 4 1.71 7.69 34.55
CA TYR A 4 2.54 6.81 33.74
C TYR A 4 1.90 5.43 33.48
N VAL A 5 1.22 4.88 34.50
CA VAL A 5 0.50 3.61 34.40
C VAL A 5 -0.65 3.73 33.41
N PHE A 6 -1.36 4.86 33.42
CA PHE A 6 -2.46 5.11 32.47
C PHE A 6 -1.96 5.17 31.01
N VAL A 7 -0.87 5.92 30.75
CA VAL A 7 -0.26 5.99 29.41
C VAL A 7 0.22 4.62 28.95
N LEU A 8 0.85 3.85 29.83
CA LEU A 8 1.33 2.51 29.54
C LEU A 8 0.20 1.55 29.21
N ILE A 9 -0.92 1.64 29.93
CA ILE A 9 -2.14 0.87 29.65
C ILE A 9 -2.72 1.25 28.28
N VAL A 10 -2.83 2.55 27.96
CA VAL A 10 -3.34 2.99 26.65
C VAL A 10 -2.45 2.49 25.51
N CYS A 11 -1.13 2.63 25.63
CA CYS A 11 -0.19 2.09 24.64
C CYS A 11 -0.30 0.57 24.49
N ALA A 12 -0.41 -0.15 25.61
CA ALA A 12 -0.57 -1.60 25.60
C ALA A 12 -1.89 -2.03 24.94
N VAL A 13 -2.99 -1.32 25.21
CA VAL A 13 -4.31 -1.57 24.61
C VAL A 13 -4.26 -1.32 23.10
N VAL A 14 -3.66 -0.21 22.65
CA VAL A 14 -3.50 0.08 21.20
C VAL A 14 -2.67 -1.01 20.53
N PHE A 15 -1.55 -1.41 21.14
CA PHE A 15 -0.71 -2.49 20.62
C PHE A 15 -1.45 -3.84 20.58
N LEU A 16 -2.20 -4.15 21.63
CA LEU A 16 -3.00 -5.38 21.71
C LEU A 16 -4.10 -5.40 20.63
N VAL A 17 -4.80 -4.28 20.43
CA VAL A 17 -5.83 -4.15 19.38
C VAL A 17 -5.22 -4.31 18.00
N CYS A 18 -4.10 -3.66 17.70
CA CYS A 18 -3.39 -3.81 16.42
C CYS A 18 -2.91 -5.25 16.20
N PHE A 19 -2.39 -5.90 17.26
CA PHE A 19 -1.93 -7.29 17.21
C PHE A 19 -3.08 -8.27 17.02
N LEU A 20 -4.21 -8.06 17.69
CA LEU A 20 -5.41 -8.87 17.53
C LEU A 20 -6.01 -8.74 16.14
N ILE A 21 -6.07 -7.52 15.58
CA ILE A 21 -6.53 -7.29 14.20
C ILE A 21 -5.62 -8.03 13.21
N ASP A 22 -4.30 -7.93 13.34
CA ASP A 22 -3.35 -8.62 12.45
C ASP A 22 -3.43 -10.15 12.62
N SER A 23 -3.60 -10.63 13.85
CA SER A 23 -3.76 -12.06 14.16
C SER A 23 -5.06 -12.64 13.59
N GLN A 24 -6.19 -11.94 13.75
CA GLN A 24 -7.47 -12.36 13.19
C GLN A 24 -7.47 -12.34 11.65
N LEU A 25 -6.85 -11.32 11.06
CA LEU A 25 -6.68 -11.25 9.60
C LEU A 25 -5.82 -12.40 9.05
N LYS A 26 -4.81 -12.87 9.80
CA LYS A 26 -4.00 -14.03 9.42
C LYS A 26 -4.74 -15.35 9.53
N LEU A 27 -5.62 -15.48 10.53
CA LEU A 27 -6.44 -16.67 10.75
C LEU A 27 -7.58 -16.81 9.73
N LEU A 28 -8.22 -15.69 9.36
CA LEU A 28 -9.34 -15.65 8.43
C LEU A 28 -8.93 -15.88 6.97
N PHE A 29 -7.66 -15.62 6.63
CA PHE A 29 -7.18 -15.72 5.25
C PHE A 29 -5.94 -16.62 5.20
N PRO A 30 -6.09 -17.91 4.81
CA PRO A 30 -4.95 -18.78 4.63
C PRO A 30 -3.95 -18.16 3.64
N LYS A 31 -2.66 -18.38 3.89
CA LYS A 31 -1.59 -17.89 3.01
C LYS A 31 -1.78 -18.50 1.62
N SER A 32 -2.06 -17.66 0.63
CA SER A 32 -2.12 -18.11 -0.75
C SER A 32 -0.71 -18.50 -1.24
N ARG A 33 -0.65 -19.30 -2.31
CA ARG A 33 0.61 -19.67 -2.97
C ARG A 33 1.43 -18.43 -3.34
N LEU A 34 0.76 -17.37 -3.81
CA LEU A 34 1.36 -16.10 -4.21
C LEU A 34 1.99 -15.33 -3.05
N GLU A 35 1.49 -15.47 -1.82
CA GLU A 35 2.13 -14.87 -0.63
C GLU A 35 3.52 -15.45 -0.31
N LYS A 36 3.85 -16.61 -0.86
CA LYS A 36 5.19 -17.22 -0.76
C LYS A 36 6.16 -16.68 -1.81
N SER A 37 5.68 -15.92 -2.80
CA SER A 37 6.52 -15.27 -3.79
C SER A 37 7.43 -14.26 -3.12
N LYS A 38 8.70 -14.22 -3.54
CA LYS A 38 9.67 -13.22 -3.09
C LYS A 38 9.47 -11.85 -3.76
N GLN A 39 8.63 -11.79 -4.83
CA GLN A 39 8.38 -10.58 -5.59
C GLN A 39 7.16 -9.86 -5.03
N VAL A 40 7.39 -8.68 -4.46
CA VAL A 40 6.36 -7.92 -3.74
C VAL A 40 6.44 -6.45 -4.10
N VAL A 41 5.28 -5.86 -4.43
CA VAL A 41 5.10 -4.40 -4.52
C VAL A 41 4.55 -3.90 -3.20
N ARG A 42 5.19 -2.88 -2.64
CA ARG A 42 4.78 -2.26 -1.37
C ARG A 42 4.99 -0.75 -1.40
N PRO A 43 4.27 0.02 -0.59
CA PRO A 43 4.58 1.41 -0.35
C PRO A 43 6.03 1.60 0.12
N PRO A 44 6.61 2.79 -0.04
CA PRO A 44 8.01 3.03 0.30
C PRO A 44 8.27 2.87 1.80
N ARG A 45 9.36 2.21 2.16
CA ARG A 45 9.77 2.01 3.58
C ARG A 45 9.93 3.32 4.34
N LYS A 46 10.24 4.42 3.64
CA LYS A 46 10.36 5.76 4.22
C LYS A 46 9.10 6.20 4.96
N SER A 47 7.92 5.87 4.43
CA SER A 47 6.63 6.17 5.09
C SER A 47 6.46 5.42 6.40
N ALA A 48 6.86 4.14 6.44
CA ALA A 48 6.81 3.36 7.68
C ALA A 48 7.78 3.91 8.73
N VAL A 49 9.03 4.23 8.33
CA VAL A 49 10.04 4.80 9.23
C VAL A 49 9.58 6.15 9.78
N ALA A 50 9.06 7.03 8.91
CA ALA A 50 8.50 8.32 9.34
C ALA A 50 7.32 8.13 10.30
N GLY A 51 6.42 7.16 10.02
CA GLY A 51 5.30 6.82 10.90
C GLY A 51 5.76 6.37 12.28
N VAL A 52 6.78 5.49 12.35
CA VAL A 52 7.36 5.05 13.62
C VAL A 52 7.95 6.22 14.39
N ILE A 53 8.81 7.02 13.76
CA ILE A 53 9.46 8.17 14.41
C ILE A 53 8.41 9.14 14.94
N LEU A 54 7.41 9.49 14.14
CA LEU A 54 6.37 10.45 14.49
C LEU A 54 5.51 9.95 15.66
N THR A 55 5.16 8.66 15.66
CA THR A 55 4.41 8.04 16.75
C THR A 55 5.22 8.07 18.06
N PHE A 56 6.49 7.65 18.02
CA PHE A 56 7.34 7.65 19.22
C PHE A 56 7.60 9.06 19.74
N ALA A 57 7.87 10.03 18.86
CA ALA A 57 8.05 11.43 19.25
C ALA A 57 6.78 11.99 19.89
N GLY A 58 5.61 11.74 19.31
CA GLY A 58 4.33 12.15 19.86
C GLY A 58 4.07 11.56 21.25
N VAL A 59 4.36 10.25 21.43
CA VAL A 59 4.22 9.59 22.74
C VAL A 59 5.19 10.19 23.78
N ALA A 60 6.44 10.45 23.41
CA ALA A 60 7.44 11.03 24.31
C ALA A 60 7.03 12.43 24.78
N VAL A 61 6.55 13.28 23.85
CA VAL A 61 6.03 14.63 24.16
C VAL A 61 4.79 14.55 25.06
N LEU A 62 3.88 13.62 24.78
CA LEU A 62 2.68 13.39 25.58
C LEU A 62 3.03 13.02 27.02
N ILE A 63 3.96 12.08 27.21
CA ILE A 63 4.43 11.65 28.54
C ILE A 63 5.04 12.84 29.29
N LYS A 64 5.92 13.59 28.62
CA LYS A 64 6.58 14.75 29.23
C LYS A 64 5.57 15.82 29.66
N ASN A 65 4.57 16.10 28.81
CA ASN A 65 3.53 17.09 29.11
C ASN A 65 2.63 16.66 30.27
N LEU A 66 2.32 15.37 30.39
CA LEU A 66 1.52 14.83 31.51
C LEU A 66 2.31 14.75 32.83
N ALA A 67 3.63 14.66 32.75
CA ALA A 67 4.51 14.60 33.92
C ALA A 67 4.81 15.99 34.52
N GLY A 68 4.79 17.04 33.68
CA GLY A 68 5.07 18.43 34.09
C GLY A 68 3.81 19.29 34.28
N THR A 69 3.95 20.59 34.04
CA THR A 69 2.80 21.51 33.94
C THR A 69 2.11 21.27 32.61
N PRO A 70 0.84 20.85 32.60
CA PRO A 70 0.15 20.52 31.35
C PRO A 70 -0.03 21.77 30.49
N ASP A 71 0.54 21.73 29.27
CA ASP A 71 0.34 22.75 28.26
C ASP A 71 -0.60 22.16 27.16
N THR A 72 -1.69 22.87 26.94
CA THR A 72 -2.72 22.42 25.98
C THR A 72 -2.20 22.33 24.55
N LEU A 73 -1.28 23.21 24.15
CA LEU A 73 -0.70 23.21 22.80
C LEU A 73 0.14 21.94 22.57
N PHE A 74 1.00 21.59 23.53
CA PHE A 74 1.80 20.37 23.47
C PHE A 74 0.95 19.10 23.56
N LEU A 75 -0.15 19.14 24.31
CA LEU A 75 -1.10 18.05 24.38
C LEU A 75 -1.72 17.77 23.00
N ILE A 76 -2.29 18.79 22.37
CA ILE A 76 -2.92 18.66 21.06
C ILE A 76 -1.88 18.24 20.01
N GLY A 77 -0.72 18.90 20.00
CA GLY A 77 0.36 18.58 19.06
C GLY A 77 0.83 17.14 19.15
N SER A 78 0.97 16.59 20.37
CA SER A 78 1.36 15.20 20.58
C SER A 78 0.31 14.19 20.08
N ILE A 79 -0.97 14.47 20.34
CA ILE A 79 -2.07 13.62 19.84
C ILE A 79 -2.11 13.62 18.31
N VAL A 80 -2.00 14.79 17.69
CA VAL A 80 -1.96 14.94 16.22
C VAL A 80 -0.77 14.17 15.64
N ALA A 81 0.41 14.28 16.23
CA ALA A 81 1.60 13.56 15.79
C ALA A 81 1.41 12.03 15.86
N ILE A 82 0.83 11.51 16.94
CA ILE A 82 0.53 10.08 17.09
C ILE A 82 -0.45 9.62 16.00
N ILE A 83 -1.54 10.37 15.80
CA ILE A 83 -2.55 10.02 14.78
C ILE A 83 -1.92 9.96 13.39
N PHE A 84 -1.15 10.99 13.01
CA PHE A 84 -0.45 11.00 11.70
C PHE A 84 0.56 9.86 11.57
N GLY A 85 1.31 9.57 12.62
CA GLY A 85 2.25 8.44 12.65
C GLY A 85 1.55 7.11 12.43
N VAL A 86 0.42 6.87 13.09
CA VAL A 86 -0.39 5.67 12.94
C VAL A 86 -0.99 5.58 11.52
N ILE A 87 -1.48 6.70 10.96
CA ILE A 87 -2.00 6.72 9.58
C ILE A 87 -0.92 6.32 8.59
N LEU A 88 0.32 6.83 8.73
CA LEU A 88 1.44 6.46 7.86
C LEU A 88 1.79 4.97 7.96
N LEU A 89 1.76 4.41 9.17
CA LEU A 89 1.97 2.97 9.38
C LEU A 89 0.84 2.14 8.75
N CYS A 90 -0.40 2.52 8.97
CA CYS A 90 -1.56 1.86 8.37
C CYS A 90 -1.48 1.90 6.83
N THR A 91 -1.11 3.04 6.25
CA THR A 91 -0.94 3.17 4.80
C THR A 91 0.16 2.23 4.26
N TYR A 92 1.27 2.08 5.00
CA TYR A 92 2.34 1.17 4.60
C TYR A 92 1.89 -0.30 4.57
N PHE A 93 1.06 -0.72 5.52
CA PHE A 93 0.55 -2.09 5.60
C PHE A 93 -0.72 -2.33 4.78
N SER A 94 -1.38 -1.27 4.30
CA SER A 94 -2.72 -1.36 3.70
C SER A 94 -2.73 -1.95 2.30
N VAL A 95 -1.67 -1.76 1.51
CA VAL A 95 -1.62 -2.20 0.10
C VAL A 95 -0.37 -3.03 -0.14
N VAL A 96 -0.57 -4.26 -0.60
CA VAL A 96 0.52 -5.17 -0.97
C VAL A 96 0.10 -5.97 -2.20
N ILE A 97 1.00 -6.06 -3.20
CA ILE A 97 0.83 -6.96 -4.34
C ILE A 97 1.94 -8.00 -4.32
N TYR A 98 1.57 -9.25 -4.27
CA TYR A 98 2.47 -10.39 -4.48
C TYR A 98 2.29 -10.87 -5.90
N PHE A 99 3.38 -11.10 -6.63
CA PHE A 99 3.29 -11.53 -8.02
C PHE A 99 4.30 -12.62 -8.36
N ASP A 100 3.92 -13.51 -9.26
CA ASP A 100 4.75 -14.60 -9.76
C ASP A 100 4.64 -14.72 -11.30
N ASP A 101 4.87 -15.93 -11.87
CA ASP A 101 4.79 -16.17 -13.30
C ASP A 101 3.37 -16.44 -13.80
N GLU A 102 2.43 -16.76 -12.93
CA GLU A 102 1.06 -17.14 -13.29
C GLU A 102 0.05 -16.02 -13.06
N GLY A 103 0.32 -15.15 -12.07
CA GLY A 103 -0.61 -14.08 -11.73
C GLY A 103 -0.12 -13.21 -10.57
N PHE A 104 -1.05 -12.51 -9.97
CA PHE A 104 -0.75 -11.67 -8.82
C PHE A 104 -1.89 -11.64 -7.81
N LEU A 105 -1.53 -11.47 -6.55
CA LEU A 105 -2.43 -11.31 -5.43
C LEU A 105 -2.42 -9.85 -4.99
N TYR A 106 -3.54 -9.19 -5.12
CA TYR A 106 -3.77 -7.86 -4.57
C TYR A 106 -4.39 -7.98 -3.18
N LYS A 107 -3.76 -7.32 -2.21
CA LYS A 107 -4.27 -7.21 -0.86
C LYS A 107 -4.37 -5.74 -0.50
N ALA A 108 -5.58 -5.28 -0.22
CA ALA A 108 -5.81 -3.92 0.25
C ALA A 108 -6.71 -3.93 1.49
N TRP A 109 -6.47 -2.96 2.38
CA TRP A 109 -7.30 -2.80 3.55
C TRP A 109 -8.74 -2.46 3.14
N GLY A 110 -9.71 -3.18 3.69
CA GLY A 110 -11.13 -3.03 3.34
C GLY A 110 -11.58 -3.79 2.09
N HIS A 111 -10.68 -4.21 1.20
CA HIS A 111 -11.02 -4.95 -0.04
C HIS A 111 -10.66 -6.44 0.03
N GLY A 112 -10.04 -6.88 1.12
CA GLY A 112 -9.65 -8.27 1.30
C GLY A 112 -8.45 -8.69 0.45
N LYS A 113 -8.41 -9.98 0.10
CA LYS A 113 -7.39 -10.58 -0.79
C LYS A 113 -8.08 -11.02 -2.06
N LYS A 114 -7.56 -10.59 -3.21
CA LYS A 114 -8.06 -10.97 -4.53
C LYS A 114 -6.90 -11.46 -5.38
N GLU A 115 -7.06 -12.64 -5.97
CA GLU A 115 -6.09 -13.22 -6.90
C GLU A 115 -6.55 -12.94 -8.33
N PHE A 116 -5.61 -12.51 -9.16
CA PHE A 116 -5.83 -12.17 -10.55
C PHE A 116 -4.82 -12.86 -11.44
N ARG A 117 -5.27 -13.26 -12.65
CA ARG A 117 -4.38 -13.68 -13.72
C ARG A 117 -4.03 -12.48 -14.59
N TYR A 118 -2.86 -12.51 -15.24
CA TYR A 118 -2.45 -11.44 -16.14
C TYR A 118 -3.40 -11.25 -17.34
N SER A 119 -4.10 -12.30 -17.76
CA SER A 119 -5.13 -12.24 -18.81
C SER A 119 -6.34 -11.35 -18.47
N GLN A 120 -6.59 -11.11 -17.18
CA GLN A 120 -7.71 -10.30 -16.71
C GLN A 120 -7.41 -8.80 -16.74
N ILE A 121 -6.18 -8.40 -17.03
CA ILE A 121 -5.81 -6.98 -17.17
C ILE A 121 -6.48 -6.45 -18.43
N ARG A 122 -7.29 -5.40 -18.28
CA ARG A 122 -7.99 -4.74 -19.38
C ARG A 122 -7.23 -3.54 -19.92
N GLY A 123 -6.46 -2.88 -19.04
CA GLY A 123 -5.69 -1.70 -19.42
C GLY A 123 -5.18 -0.94 -18.22
N GLN A 124 -4.63 0.23 -18.49
CA GLN A 124 -3.99 1.10 -17.49
C GLN A 124 -4.29 2.56 -17.84
N ARG A 125 -4.55 3.35 -16.80
CA ARG A 125 -4.58 4.81 -16.90
C ARG A 125 -3.54 5.42 -15.98
N SER A 126 -2.70 6.28 -16.52
CA SER A 126 -1.66 6.97 -15.76
C SER A 126 -2.01 8.45 -15.63
N LEU A 127 -2.08 8.93 -14.39
CA LEU A 127 -2.40 10.31 -14.06
C LEU A 127 -1.18 10.99 -13.43
N LEU A 128 -0.71 12.06 -14.05
CA LEU A 128 0.36 12.88 -13.47
C LEU A 128 -0.21 13.76 -12.36
N THR A 129 0.31 13.58 -11.15
CA THR A 129 -0.07 14.37 -9.97
C THR A 129 1.12 15.13 -9.42
N ARG A 130 0.89 16.10 -8.53
CA ARG A 130 1.99 16.82 -7.84
C ARG A 130 2.91 15.90 -7.03
N GLY A 131 2.43 14.74 -6.62
CA GLY A 131 3.18 13.73 -5.85
C GLY A 131 3.87 12.66 -6.70
N GLY A 132 3.75 12.72 -8.03
CA GLY A 132 4.28 11.72 -8.97
C GLY A 132 3.21 11.14 -9.88
N VAL A 133 3.50 10.03 -10.52
CA VAL A 133 2.55 9.34 -11.39
C VAL A 133 1.70 8.38 -10.56
N ASN A 134 0.39 8.55 -10.63
CA ASN A 134 -0.58 7.59 -10.14
C ASN A 134 -1.04 6.73 -11.32
N THR A 135 -0.99 5.44 -11.14
CA THR A 135 -1.39 4.45 -12.14
C THR A 135 -2.61 3.71 -11.64
N ILE A 136 -3.67 3.71 -12.43
CA ILE A 136 -4.86 2.88 -12.19
C ILE A 136 -4.76 1.69 -13.14
N LEU A 137 -4.65 0.49 -12.59
CA LEU A 137 -4.65 -0.75 -13.34
C LEU A 137 -6.05 -1.35 -13.30
N PHE A 138 -6.67 -1.54 -14.47
CA PHE A 138 -8.01 -2.12 -14.62
C PHE A 138 -7.88 -3.64 -14.77
N VAL A 139 -8.44 -4.39 -13.82
CA VAL A 139 -8.33 -5.85 -13.78
C VAL A 139 -9.70 -6.46 -13.51
N GLY A 140 -10.26 -7.15 -14.51
CA GLY A 140 -11.66 -7.59 -14.42
C GLY A 140 -12.58 -6.39 -14.17
N ASP A 141 -13.34 -6.43 -13.07
CA ASP A 141 -14.24 -5.34 -12.64
C ASP A 141 -13.62 -4.46 -11.54
N GLU A 142 -12.32 -4.62 -11.25
CA GLU A 142 -11.64 -3.90 -10.18
C GLU A 142 -10.67 -2.85 -10.73
N GLU A 143 -10.55 -1.76 -9.96
CA GLU A 143 -9.56 -0.72 -10.18
C GLU A 143 -8.50 -0.77 -9.08
N ILE A 144 -7.26 -1.00 -9.49
CA ILE A 144 -6.12 -1.07 -8.58
C ILE A 144 -5.31 0.20 -8.69
N ASN A 145 -5.35 1.01 -7.63
CA ASN A 145 -4.57 2.24 -7.56
C ASN A 145 -3.12 1.96 -7.14
N LEU A 146 -2.18 2.34 -7.98
CA LEU A 146 -0.75 2.16 -7.82
C LEU A 146 -0.04 3.52 -7.86
N TYR A 147 0.92 3.71 -6.98
CA TYR A 147 1.69 4.96 -6.90
C TYR A 147 3.11 4.73 -7.38
N SER A 148 3.67 5.63 -8.17
CA SER A 148 5.04 5.52 -8.68
C SER A 148 6.11 5.37 -7.59
N ALA A 149 5.81 5.84 -6.37
CA ALA A 149 6.68 5.68 -5.21
C ALA A 149 6.73 4.25 -4.64
N MET A 150 5.85 3.34 -5.10
CA MET A 150 5.86 1.95 -4.64
C MET A 150 7.13 1.22 -5.08
N GLN A 151 7.70 0.43 -4.18
CA GLN A 151 8.86 -0.40 -4.47
C GLN A 151 8.48 -1.54 -5.41
N ASN A 152 9.35 -1.84 -6.38
CA ASN A 152 9.18 -2.89 -7.39
C ASN A 152 7.96 -2.71 -8.31
N LEU A 153 7.34 -1.53 -8.37
CA LEU A 153 6.18 -1.28 -9.23
C LEU A 153 6.51 -1.54 -10.70
N ASN A 154 7.60 -0.95 -11.21
CA ASN A 154 8.00 -1.13 -12.61
C ASN A 154 8.31 -2.61 -12.94
N ALA A 155 8.93 -3.34 -12.02
CA ALA A 155 9.20 -4.76 -12.20
C ALA A 155 7.90 -5.57 -12.31
N PHE A 156 6.89 -5.23 -11.49
CA PHE A 156 5.57 -5.83 -11.57
C PHE A 156 4.87 -5.50 -12.87
N LEU A 157 4.76 -4.21 -13.22
CA LEU A 157 4.06 -3.77 -14.42
C LEU A 157 4.72 -4.30 -15.71
N SER A 158 6.05 -4.26 -15.78
CA SER A 158 6.78 -4.84 -16.90
C SER A 158 6.52 -6.33 -17.05
N LYS A 159 6.62 -7.10 -15.95
CA LYS A 159 6.34 -8.55 -15.98
C LYS A 159 4.88 -8.82 -16.37
N ALA A 160 3.95 -8.08 -15.78
CA ALA A 160 2.53 -8.19 -16.07
C ALA A 160 2.25 -7.90 -17.55
N PHE A 161 2.89 -6.88 -18.13
CA PHE A 161 2.76 -6.51 -19.53
C PHE A 161 3.24 -7.62 -20.47
N PHE A 162 4.46 -8.14 -20.29
CA PHE A 162 4.96 -9.23 -21.12
C PHE A 162 4.09 -10.50 -21.05
N LYS A 163 3.62 -10.85 -19.84
CA LYS A 163 2.72 -12.00 -19.67
C LYS A 163 1.35 -11.77 -20.32
N TRP A 164 0.81 -10.55 -20.20
CA TRP A 164 -0.43 -10.15 -20.83
C TRP A 164 -0.33 -10.21 -22.38
N CYS A 165 0.75 -9.67 -22.96
CA CYS A 165 1.03 -9.76 -24.40
C CYS A 165 1.11 -11.20 -24.85
N ALA A 166 1.85 -12.06 -24.13
CA ALA A 166 1.98 -13.48 -24.46
C ALA A 166 0.64 -14.21 -24.45
N VAL A 167 -0.24 -13.91 -23.49
CA VAL A 167 -1.58 -14.52 -23.43
C VAL A 167 -2.50 -14.04 -24.55
N LYS A 168 -2.38 -12.78 -24.96
CA LYS A 168 -3.20 -12.19 -26.04
C LYS A 168 -2.62 -12.41 -27.44
N GLY A 169 -1.40 -12.96 -27.56
CA GLY A 169 -0.72 -13.13 -28.84
C GLY A 169 -0.33 -11.79 -29.49
N ILE A 170 -0.11 -10.74 -28.69
CA ILE A 170 0.27 -9.40 -29.14
C ILE A 170 1.79 -9.28 -29.03
N ASP A 171 2.42 -8.71 -30.07
CA ASP A 171 3.85 -8.37 -29.99
C ASP A 171 4.05 -7.17 -29.05
N PRO A 172 4.86 -7.33 -27.98
CA PRO A 172 5.14 -6.23 -27.04
C PRO A 172 5.68 -4.95 -27.69
N ASP A 173 6.40 -5.07 -28.81
CA ASP A 173 7.02 -3.95 -29.52
C ASP A 173 5.99 -3.12 -30.32
N THR A 174 4.79 -3.62 -30.51
CA THR A 174 3.71 -2.90 -31.22
C THR A 174 2.96 -1.95 -30.32
N ILE A 175 3.09 -2.08 -28.99
CA ILE A 175 2.40 -1.23 -28.02
C ILE A 175 3.36 -0.16 -27.54
N GLU A 176 2.96 1.12 -27.68
CA GLU A 176 3.72 2.22 -27.12
C GLU A 176 3.71 2.14 -25.60
N ASN A 177 4.88 1.94 -25.03
CA ASN A 177 5.06 1.92 -23.58
C ASN A 177 6.06 2.97 -23.11
N ASN A 178 5.86 3.52 -21.92
CA ASN A 178 6.76 4.48 -21.30
C ASN A 178 7.13 4.02 -19.88
N PRO A 179 8.21 3.23 -19.72
CA PRO A 179 8.64 2.74 -18.43
C PRO A 179 8.97 3.84 -17.39
N ARG A 180 9.39 5.04 -17.86
CA ARG A 180 9.67 6.18 -16.97
C ARG A 180 8.41 6.73 -16.31
N MET A 181 7.28 6.62 -16.98
CA MET A 181 5.97 7.01 -16.47
C MET A 181 5.17 5.82 -15.93
N ALA A 182 5.80 4.65 -15.80
CA ALA A 182 5.13 3.41 -15.41
C ALA A 182 3.88 3.09 -16.27
N THR A 183 3.91 3.46 -17.56
CA THR A 183 2.85 3.21 -18.53
C THR A 183 3.25 2.04 -19.42
N TYR A 184 2.49 0.95 -19.35
CA TYR A 184 2.76 -0.28 -20.06
C TYR A 184 1.57 -0.77 -20.87
N PHE A 185 0.33 -0.55 -20.39
CA PHE A 185 -0.87 -1.04 -21.04
C PHE A 185 -1.63 0.12 -21.68
N PRO A 186 -2.41 -0.14 -22.75
CA PRO A 186 -3.29 0.86 -23.33
C PRO A 186 -4.38 1.30 -22.34
N ASP A 187 -4.89 2.52 -22.50
CA ASP A 187 -6.06 2.97 -21.75
C ASP A 187 -7.29 2.20 -22.24
N PRO A 188 -8.08 1.57 -21.37
CA PRO A 188 -9.24 0.79 -21.77
C PRO A 188 -10.35 1.63 -22.42
N ASP A 189 -10.36 2.94 -22.16
CA ASP A 189 -11.35 3.87 -22.73
C ASP A 189 -10.83 4.56 -24.01
N ASP A 190 -9.59 4.33 -24.40
CA ASP A 190 -9.03 4.86 -25.64
C ASP A 190 -9.40 3.96 -26.84
N VAL A 191 -10.49 4.34 -27.52
CA VAL A 191 -11.05 3.61 -28.67
C VAL A 191 -10.05 3.55 -29.85
N SER A 192 -9.05 4.45 -29.90
CA SER A 192 -8.07 4.49 -30.98
C SER A 192 -7.01 3.38 -30.91
N ALA A 193 -6.86 2.76 -29.76
CA ALA A 193 -5.86 1.69 -29.55
C ALA A 193 -6.39 0.26 -29.79
N GLN A 194 -7.65 0.12 -30.20
CA GLN A 194 -8.31 -1.18 -30.39
C GLN A 194 -8.54 -1.54 -31.88
N GLY A 195 -7.96 -0.78 -32.82
CA GLY A 195 -8.05 -0.97 -34.26
C GLY A 195 -6.94 -1.83 -34.87
#